data_34d41ee3db8c626df954f113d4487e17
#
_entry.id   34d41ee3db8c626df954f113d4487e17
#
_cell.length_a   1.000
_cell.length_b   1.000
_cell.length_c   1.000
_cell.angle_alpha   90.00
_cell.angle_beta   90.00
_cell.angle_gamma   90.00
#
_symmetry.space_group_name_H-M   'P 1'
#
loop_
_entity.id
_entity.type
_entity.pdbx_description
1 polymer ?
#
loop_
_entity_poly.entity_id
_entity_poly.type
_entity_poly.pdbx_seq_one_letter_code
_entity_poly.pdbx_strand_id
1 'polypeptide(L)'
;MANMHQLILLRHAKAAATAAAVSDHDRPLTDAGAAAAANIGRAMRAAGLAPDVVLVSPSVRTQQTFAALEAAGVWAEWPNVEPLPALYMASPQQMRDILRGLPETVRSAMIIGHNPGLHELARKLAGTAAQHPQHVRLAESYPTATLTEFLIATPWRKIGVNAASLQRFLAAKDLA
;
A
#
# COMPACT_ATOMS: atom_id res chain seq x y z
N MET A 1 -27.18 4.37 4.24
CA MET A 1 -26.22 3.33 3.85
C MET A 1 -24.87 3.68 4.45
N ALA A 2 -24.22 2.74 5.12
CA ALA A 2 -22.87 2.99 5.62
C ALA A 2 -21.95 3.29 4.43
N ASN A 3 -21.26 4.43 4.46
CA ASN A 3 -20.27 4.78 3.44
C ASN A 3 -19.08 3.83 3.61
N MET A 4 -18.95 2.87 2.72
CA MET A 4 -17.78 1.99 2.69
C MET A 4 -16.61 2.74 2.04
N HIS A 5 -15.47 2.70 2.70
CA HIS A 5 -14.21 3.21 2.16
C HIS A 5 -13.34 2.05 1.68
N GLN A 6 -12.49 2.32 0.70
CA GLN A 6 -11.48 1.39 0.22
C GLN A 6 -10.10 1.85 0.68
N LEU A 7 -9.31 0.94 1.22
CA LEU A 7 -7.91 1.18 1.56
C LEU A 7 -7.02 0.20 0.83
N ILE A 8 -6.04 0.73 0.12
CA ILE A 8 -5.01 -0.05 -0.56
C ILE A 8 -3.67 0.21 0.13
N LEU A 9 -3.00 -0.85 0.56
CA LEU A 9 -1.66 -0.78 1.12
C LEU A 9 -0.68 -1.46 0.16
N LEU A 10 0.37 -0.75 -0.25
CA LEU A 10 1.41 -1.27 -1.12
C LEU A 10 2.78 -1.08 -0.48
N ARG A 11 3.51 -2.17 -0.25
CA ARG A 11 4.93 -2.10 0.08
C ARG A 11 5.71 -1.75 -1.18
N HIS A 12 6.70 -0.84 -1.07
CA HIS A 12 7.60 -0.51 -2.17
C HIS A 12 8.19 -1.78 -2.82
N ALA A 13 8.54 -1.70 -4.08
CA ALA A 13 9.17 -2.79 -4.82
C ALA A 13 10.64 -2.96 -4.41
N LYS A 14 11.30 -4.01 -4.94
CA LYS A 14 12.67 -4.38 -4.56
C LYS A 14 13.65 -3.24 -4.83
N ALA A 15 14.30 -2.76 -3.77
CA ALA A 15 15.34 -1.74 -3.84
C ALA A 15 16.73 -2.36 -3.91
N ALA A 16 17.69 -1.58 -4.44
CA ALA A 16 19.10 -1.93 -4.44
C ALA A 16 19.62 -2.10 -3.01
N ALA A 17 20.66 -2.93 -2.86
CA ALA A 17 21.32 -3.12 -1.58
C ALA A 17 21.92 -1.79 -1.05
N THR A 18 22.05 -1.69 0.27
CA THR A 18 22.72 -0.55 0.89
C THR A 18 24.18 -0.48 0.45
N ALA A 19 24.58 0.66 -0.13
CA ALA A 19 25.97 0.94 -0.46
C ALA A 19 26.51 2.03 0.48
N ALA A 20 27.81 1.99 0.76
CA ALA A 20 28.45 2.89 1.73
C ALA A 20 28.26 4.41 1.43
N ALA A 21 28.00 4.75 0.18
CA ALA A 21 27.83 6.14 -0.29
C ALA A 21 26.37 6.59 -0.44
N VAL A 22 25.39 5.72 -0.16
CA VAL A 22 23.95 6.00 -0.39
C VAL A 22 23.18 5.78 0.91
N SER A 23 22.42 6.78 1.33
CA SER A 23 21.55 6.64 2.50
C SER A 23 20.44 5.61 2.24
N ASP A 24 19.89 5.02 3.30
CA ASP A 24 18.74 4.11 3.15
C ASP A 24 17.57 4.78 2.43
N HIS A 25 17.34 6.05 2.72
CA HIS A 25 16.28 6.86 2.10
C HIS A 25 16.44 6.95 0.58
N ASP A 26 17.67 7.03 0.09
CA ASP A 26 18.00 7.30 -1.31
C ASP A 26 18.22 6.04 -2.16
N ARG A 27 18.09 4.85 -1.57
CA ARG A 27 18.22 3.59 -2.32
C ARG A 27 17.17 3.49 -3.42
N PRO A 28 17.56 3.34 -4.70
CA PRO A 28 16.63 3.20 -5.81
C PRO A 28 16.07 1.79 -5.91
N LEU A 29 15.04 1.61 -6.73
CA LEU A 29 14.60 0.28 -7.16
C LEU A 29 15.68 -0.40 -8.01
N THR A 30 15.69 -1.72 -7.96
CA THR A 30 16.34 -2.54 -8.99
C THR A 30 15.45 -2.59 -10.24
N ASP A 31 16.03 -3.00 -11.39
CA ASP A 31 15.25 -3.22 -12.62
C ASP A 31 14.14 -4.26 -12.39
N ALA A 32 14.44 -5.34 -11.65
CA ALA A 32 13.45 -6.34 -11.27
C ALA A 32 12.36 -5.74 -10.35
N GLY A 33 12.74 -4.81 -9.46
CA GLY A 33 11.77 -4.08 -8.63
C GLY A 33 10.84 -3.20 -9.44
N ALA A 34 11.38 -2.45 -10.41
CA ALA A 34 10.57 -1.62 -11.31
C ALA A 34 9.59 -2.47 -12.14
N ALA A 35 10.06 -3.60 -12.69
CA ALA A 35 9.21 -4.54 -13.41
C ALA A 35 8.10 -5.14 -12.52
N ALA A 36 8.42 -5.50 -11.28
CA ALA A 36 7.44 -6.01 -10.30
C ALA A 36 6.38 -4.96 -9.97
N ALA A 37 6.78 -3.70 -9.77
CA ALA A 37 5.84 -2.60 -9.54
C ALA A 37 4.91 -2.38 -10.75
N ALA A 38 5.45 -2.42 -11.96
CA ALA A 38 4.65 -2.31 -13.19
C ALA A 38 3.64 -3.47 -13.31
N ASN A 39 4.01 -4.70 -12.92
CA ASN A 39 3.07 -5.84 -12.88
C ASN A 39 1.93 -5.61 -11.88
N ILE A 40 2.24 -5.10 -10.69
CA ILE A 40 1.22 -4.68 -9.71
C ILE A 40 0.30 -3.61 -10.33
N GLY A 41 0.85 -2.62 -11.02
CA GLY A 41 0.08 -1.59 -11.70
C GLY A 41 -0.92 -2.17 -12.72
N ARG A 42 -0.46 -3.10 -13.57
CA ARG A 42 -1.35 -3.79 -14.52
C ARG A 42 -2.45 -4.58 -13.83
N ALA A 43 -2.13 -5.27 -12.73
CA ALA A 43 -3.11 -6.00 -11.94
C ALA A 43 -4.14 -5.07 -11.26
N MET A 44 -3.69 -3.92 -10.74
CA MET A 44 -4.59 -2.87 -10.21
C MET A 44 -5.57 -2.38 -11.28
N ARG A 45 -5.06 -2.07 -12.47
CA ARG A 45 -5.90 -1.65 -13.60
C ARG A 45 -6.93 -2.71 -13.97
N ALA A 46 -6.51 -3.97 -14.08
CA ALA A 46 -7.41 -5.09 -14.40
C ALA A 46 -8.49 -5.30 -13.31
N ALA A 47 -8.18 -4.99 -12.06
CA ALA A 47 -9.10 -5.09 -10.93
C ALA A 47 -9.95 -3.82 -10.70
N GLY A 48 -9.74 -2.76 -11.48
CA GLY A 48 -10.44 -1.48 -11.32
C GLY A 48 -10.08 -0.74 -10.04
N LEU A 49 -8.88 -0.93 -9.50
CA LEU A 49 -8.41 -0.24 -8.30
C LEU A 49 -7.92 1.16 -8.65
N ALA A 50 -8.73 2.17 -8.35
CA ALA A 50 -8.48 3.57 -8.66
C ALA A 50 -8.67 4.43 -7.40
N PRO A 51 -7.61 4.61 -6.58
CA PRO A 51 -7.71 5.44 -5.37
C PRO A 51 -7.91 6.92 -5.69
N ASP A 52 -8.69 7.62 -4.87
CA ASP A 52 -8.86 9.08 -4.94
C ASP A 52 -7.58 9.80 -4.50
N VAL A 53 -6.89 9.23 -3.49
CA VAL A 53 -5.64 9.78 -2.95
C VAL A 53 -4.59 8.69 -2.81
N VAL A 54 -3.36 9.03 -3.17
CA VAL A 54 -2.17 8.18 -2.96
C VAL A 54 -1.21 8.89 -2.03
N LEU A 55 -1.02 8.34 -0.85
CA LEU A 55 -0.11 8.81 0.18
C LEU A 55 1.22 8.05 0.03
N VAL A 56 2.29 8.74 -0.31
CA VAL A 56 3.57 8.11 -0.67
C VAL A 56 4.66 8.52 0.31
N SER A 57 5.41 7.55 0.84
CA SER A 57 6.65 7.86 1.56
C SER A 57 7.64 8.57 0.63
N PRO A 58 8.41 9.56 1.13
CA PRO A 58 9.31 10.36 0.28
C PRO A 58 10.60 9.63 -0.12
N SER A 59 10.84 8.40 0.31
CA SER A 59 12.04 7.65 -0.10
C SER A 59 12.06 7.40 -1.62
N VAL A 60 13.26 7.30 -2.18
CA VAL A 60 13.41 7.08 -3.63
C VAL A 60 12.68 5.82 -4.10
N ARG A 61 12.81 4.70 -3.36
CA ARG A 61 12.17 3.43 -3.74
C ARG A 61 10.64 3.48 -3.75
N THR A 62 10.02 4.24 -2.85
CA THR A 62 8.55 4.42 -2.84
C THR A 62 8.08 5.33 -3.97
N GLN A 63 8.80 6.42 -4.23
CA GLN A 63 8.52 7.32 -5.35
C GLN A 63 8.67 6.60 -6.70
N GLN A 64 9.71 5.79 -6.86
CA GLN A 64 9.91 4.99 -8.08
C GLN A 64 8.88 3.86 -8.20
N THR A 65 8.42 3.28 -7.09
CA THR A 65 7.31 2.32 -7.11
C THR A 65 6.05 3.00 -7.66
N PHE A 66 5.70 4.17 -7.17
CA PHE A 66 4.58 4.95 -7.69
C PHE A 66 4.74 5.27 -9.18
N ALA A 67 5.91 5.76 -9.60
CA ALA A 67 6.18 6.07 -11.01
C ALA A 67 6.04 4.85 -11.93
N ALA A 68 6.40 3.65 -11.45
CA ALA A 68 6.22 2.42 -12.21
C ALA A 68 4.75 2.01 -12.35
N LEU A 69 3.92 2.24 -11.31
CA LEU A 69 2.46 2.07 -11.40
C LEU A 69 1.88 3.00 -12.46
N GLU A 70 2.27 4.27 -12.41
CA GLU A 70 1.86 5.31 -13.35
C GLU A 70 2.19 4.93 -14.79
N ALA A 71 3.44 4.56 -15.05
CA ALA A 71 3.91 4.14 -16.36
C ALA A 71 3.18 2.88 -16.90
N ALA A 72 2.64 2.05 -16.01
CA ALA A 72 1.79 0.90 -16.38
C ALA A 72 0.35 1.30 -16.74
N GLY A 73 0.01 2.59 -16.70
CA GLY A 73 -1.30 3.11 -17.08
C GLY A 73 -2.42 2.72 -16.13
N VAL A 74 -2.15 2.68 -14.83
CA VAL A 74 -3.11 2.30 -13.78
C VAL A 74 -4.28 3.27 -13.72
N TRP A 75 -3.99 4.55 -13.88
CA TRP A 75 -4.94 5.61 -13.64
C TRP A 75 -5.70 6.03 -14.90
N ALA A 76 -7.01 5.87 -14.92
CA ALA A 76 -7.88 6.49 -15.92
C ALA A 76 -8.08 7.99 -15.60
N GLU A 77 -8.22 8.29 -14.30
CA GLU A 77 -8.20 9.65 -13.75
C GLU A 77 -7.03 9.74 -12.77
N TRP A 78 -6.35 10.87 -12.76
CA TRP A 78 -5.17 11.06 -11.92
C TRP A 78 -5.58 11.20 -10.45
N PRO A 79 -5.06 10.37 -9.53
CA PRO A 79 -5.32 10.53 -8.10
C PRO A 79 -4.64 11.78 -7.55
N ASN A 80 -5.13 12.29 -6.43
CA ASN A 80 -4.36 13.25 -5.65
C ASN A 80 -3.15 12.54 -5.01
N VAL A 81 -1.93 12.96 -5.34
CA VAL A 81 -0.70 12.32 -4.86
C VAL A 81 -0.04 13.21 -3.82
N GLU A 82 0.11 12.69 -2.62
CA GLU A 82 0.68 13.40 -1.48
C GLU A 82 1.94 12.68 -0.95
N PRO A 83 3.15 13.20 -1.23
CA PRO A 83 4.34 12.75 -0.53
C PRO A 83 4.27 13.18 0.94
N LEU A 84 4.32 12.21 1.86
CA LEU A 84 4.24 12.47 3.30
C LEU A 84 5.52 12.02 4.01
N PRO A 85 6.34 12.93 4.54
CA PRO A 85 7.53 12.58 5.33
C PRO A 85 7.23 11.64 6.51
N ALA A 86 6.07 11.79 7.13
CA ALA A 86 5.62 10.95 8.22
C ALA A 86 5.43 9.46 7.85
N LEU A 87 5.38 9.12 6.56
CA LEU A 87 5.27 7.73 6.11
C LEU A 87 6.61 6.99 6.03
N TYR A 88 7.74 7.73 6.05
CA TYR A 88 9.05 7.06 6.04
C TYR A 88 9.25 6.25 7.31
N MET A 89 9.32 4.92 7.15
CA MET A 89 9.43 3.95 8.25
C MET A 89 8.35 4.11 9.34
N ALA A 90 7.16 4.55 8.96
CA ALA A 90 6.04 4.81 9.87
C ALA A 90 5.58 3.56 10.61
N SER A 91 5.20 3.72 11.87
CA SER A 91 4.54 2.70 12.66
C SER A 91 3.07 2.50 12.21
N PRO A 92 2.43 1.36 12.56
CA PRO A 92 1.01 1.16 12.29
C PRO A 92 0.12 2.26 12.88
N GLN A 93 0.48 2.76 14.06
CA GLN A 93 -0.25 3.84 14.73
C GLN A 93 -0.17 5.14 13.95
N GLN A 94 1.03 5.53 13.51
CA GLN A 94 1.22 6.75 12.71
C GLN A 94 0.43 6.70 11.40
N MET A 95 0.48 5.58 10.67
CA MET A 95 -0.30 5.42 9.44
C MET A 95 -1.81 5.46 9.70
N ARG A 96 -2.27 4.85 10.79
CA ARG A 96 -3.68 4.89 11.18
C ARG A 96 -4.14 6.31 11.54
N ASP A 97 -3.31 7.09 12.21
CA ASP A 97 -3.61 8.48 12.54
C ASP A 97 -3.66 9.37 11.28
N ILE A 98 -2.80 9.12 10.30
CA ILE A 98 -2.88 9.75 8.97
C ILE A 98 -4.22 9.43 8.30
N LEU A 99 -4.61 8.16 8.27
CA LEU A 99 -5.90 7.74 7.68
C LEU A 99 -7.10 8.37 8.39
N ARG A 100 -7.04 8.50 9.72
CA ARG A 100 -8.10 9.16 10.51
C ARG A 100 -8.28 10.63 10.19
N GLY A 101 -7.25 11.27 9.68
CA GLY A 101 -7.28 12.66 9.23
C GLY A 101 -7.86 12.87 7.84
N LEU A 102 -8.12 11.81 7.08
CA LEU A 102 -8.69 11.93 5.73
C LEU A 102 -10.13 12.45 5.79
N PRO A 103 -10.51 13.36 4.87
CA PRO A 103 -11.90 13.74 4.71
C PRO A 103 -12.77 12.54 4.32
N GLU A 104 -13.99 12.50 4.84
CA GLU A 104 -14.94 11.42 4.50
C GLU A 104 -15.39 11.44 3.02
N THR A 105 -15.09 12.50 2.29
CA THR A 105 -15.27 12.61 0.84
C THR A 105 -14.25 11.76 0.06
N VAL A 106 -13.10 11.45 0.65
CA VAL A 106 -12.13 10.48 0.10
C VAL A 106 -12.72 9.08 0.27
N ARG A 107 -13.09 8.45 -0.83
CA ARG A 107 -13.71 7.12 -0.82
C ARG A 107 -12.70 6.00 -0.90
N SER A 108 -11.59 6.24 -1.57
CA SER A 108 -10.51 5.28 -1.74
C SER A 108 -9.16 5.95 -1.50
N ALA A 109 -8.39 5.36 -0.59
CA ALA A 109 -7.03 5.83 -0.27
C ALA A 109 -6.02 4.72 -0.48
N MET A 110 -4.82 5.10 -0.94
CA MET A 110 -3.68 4.20 -1.06
C MET A 110 -2.50 4.71 -0.26
N ILE A 111 -1.81 3.82 0.45
CA ILE A 111 -0.51 4.10 1.07
C ILE A 111 0.56 3.28 0.36
N ILE A 112 1.63 3.95 -0.08
CA ILE A 112 2.87 3.29 -0.53
C ILE A 112 3.93 3.53 0.53
N GLY A 113 4.37 2.46 1.19
CA GLY A 113 5.22 2.56 2.36
C GLY A 113 6.15 1.37 2.59
N HIS A 114 6.47 1.15 3.83
CA HIS A 114 7.56 0.28 4.28
C HIS A 114 7.12 -0.74 5.33
N ASN A 115 7.77 -1.89 5.36
CA ASN A 115 7.76 -2.79 6.51
C ASN A 115 8.75 -2.31 7.60
N PRO A 116 8.56 -2.71 8.86
CA PRO A 116 7.51 -3.61 9.36
C PRO A 116 6.13 -2.96 9.53
N GLY A 117 6.06 -1.64 9.59
CA GLY A 117 4.83 -0.92 9.96
C GLY A 117 3.65 -1.22 9.04
N LEU A 118 3.87 -1.30 7.72
CA LEU A 118 2.81 -1.58 6.76
C LEU A 118 2.21 -2.98 6.92
N HIS A 119 3.06 -4.00 7.09
CA HIS A 119 2.62 -5.36 7.35
C HIS A 119 1.83 -5.46 8.67
N GLU A 120 2.32 -4.83 9.73
CA GLU A 120 1.65 -4.81 11.02
C GLU A 120 0.30 -4.08 10.95
N LEU A 121 0.22 -2.98 10.21
CA LEU A 121 -1.06 -2.27 9.97
C LEU A 121 -2.05 -3.19 9.26
N ALA A 122 -1.63 -3.83 8.17
CA ALA A 122 -2.48 -4.73 7.40
C ALA A 122 -3.04 -5.88 8.28
N ARG A 123 -2.18 -6.49 9.11
CA ARG A 123 -2.60 -7.54 10.05
C ARG A 123 -3.59 -7.04 11.09
N LYS A 124 -3.36 -5.86 11.65
CA LYS A 124 -4.27 -5.26 12.64
C LYS A 124 -5.64 -4.92 12.05
N LEU A 125 -5.67 -4.46 10.81
CA LEU A 125 -6.93 -4.15 10.10
C LEU A 125 -7.72 -5.41 9.77
N ALA A 126 -7.04 -6.45 9.26
CA ALA A 126 -7.67 -7.70 8.84
C ALA A 126 -8.24 -8.52 10.00
N GLY A 127 -7.67 -8.37 11.20
CA GLY A 127 -8.04 -9.22 12.34
C GLY A 127 -7.63 -10.68 12.14
N THR A 128 -8.31 -11.58 12.86
CA THR A 128 -7.96 -13.00 12.99
C THR A 128 -8.88 -13.94 12.20
N ALA A 129 -9.28 -13.60 10.99
CA ALA A 129 -10.05 -14.53 10.14
C ALA A 129 -9.14 -15.71 9.67
N ALA A 130 -8.83 -16.61 10.59
CA ALA A 130 -7.73 -17.55 10.54
C ALA A 130 -7.78 -18.62 9.44
N GLN A 131 -8.88 -18.76 8.69
CA GLN A 131 -9.03 -19.86 7.73
C GLN A 131 -9.08 -19.44 6.26
N HIS A 132 -9.16 -18.17 5.95
CA HIS A 132 -9.16 -17.73 4.57
C HIS A 132 -7.72 -17.68 4.02
N PRO A 133 -7.43 -18.26 2.84
CA PRO A 133 -6.06 -18.36 2.32
C PRO A 133 -5.31 -17.01 2.26
N GLN A 134 -6.01 -15.92 1.95
CA GLN A 134 -5.39 -14.59 1.90
C GLN A 134 -4.98 -14.08 3.29
N HIS A 135 -5.72 -14.41 4.34
CA HIS A 135 -5.36 -14.06 5.73
C HIS A 135 -4.15 -14.85 6.21
N VAL A 136 -4.06 -16.13 5.82
CA VAL A 136 -2.86 -16.95 6.10
C VAL A 136 -1.63 -16.33 5.46
N ARG A 137 -1.71 -15.97 4.17
CA ARG A 137 -0.60 -15.31 3.46
C ARG A 137 -0.20 -13.99 4.11
N LEU A 138 -1.19 -13.17 4.48
CA LEU A 138 -0.97 -11.90 5.17
C LEU A 138 -0.30 -12.10 6.53
N ALA A 139 -0.68 -13.15 7.27
CA ALA A 139 -0.07 -13.46 8.56
C ALA A 139 1.40 -13.86 8.42
N GLU A 140 1.75 -14.61 7.37
CA GLU A 140 3.09 -15.15 7.16
C GLU A 140 4.10 -14.10 6.69
N SER A 141 3.74 -13.29 5.69
CA SER A 141 4.70 -12.35 5.10
C SER A 141 4.06 -11.23 4.28
N TYR A 142 4.82 -10.18 4.08
CA TYR A 142 4.47 -9.04 3.22
C TYR A 142 5.69 -8.63 2.39
N PRO A 143 6.02 -9.39 1.33
CA PRO A 143 7.20 -9.12 0.50
C PRO A 143 7.16 -7.74 -0.18
N THR A 144 8.28 -7.30 -0.74
CA THR A 144 8.31 -6.11 -1.62
C THR A 144 7.32 -6.27 -2.78
N ALA A 145 6.71 -5.17 -3.23
CA ALA A 145 5.65 -5.17 -4.22
C ALA A 145 4.48 -6.10 -3.85
N THR A 146 4.10 -6.10 -2.58
CA THR A 146 2.85 -6.73 -2.11
C THR A 146 1.80 -5.65 -1.87
N LEU A 147 0.61 -5.91 -2.39
CA LEU A 147 -0.58 -5.09 -2.26
C LEU A 147 -1.64 -5.82 -1.44
N THR A 148 -2.29 -5.11 -0.52
CA THR A 148 -3.54 -5.53 0.09
C THR A 148 -4.64 -4.51 -0.14
N GLU A 149 -5.85 -4.99 -0.38
CA GLU A 149 -7.06 -4.19 -0.50
C GLU A 149 -8.00 -4.51 0.64
N PHE A 150 -8.51 -3.48 1.28
CA PHE A 150 -9.47 -3.56 2.37
C PHE A 150 -10.73 -2.76 2.06
N LEU A 151 -11.88 -3.29 2.49
CA LEU A 151 -13.11 -2.51 2.66
C LEU A 151 -13.27 -2.15 4.12
N ILE A 152 -13.59 -0.87 4.38
CA ILE A 152 -13.73 -0.28 5.70
C ILE A 152 -15.15 0.25 5.84
N ALA A 153 -15.90 -0.35 6.77
CA ALA A 153 -17.31 -0.03 7.00
C ALA A 153 -17.51 1.16 7.97
N THR A 154 -16.43 1.69 8.54
CA THR A 154 -16.47 2.83 9.46
C THR A 154 -15.97 4.10 8.78
N PRO A 155 -16.36 5.29 9.26
CA PRO A 155 -15.70 6.53 8.86
C PRO A 155 -14.18 6.47 9.09
N TRP A 156 -13.38 7.19 8.27
CA TRP A 156 -11.92 7.24 8.43
C TRP A 156 -11.49 7.56 9.86
N ARG A 157 -12.14 8.56 10.48
CA ARG A 157 -11.82 8.97 11.87
C ARG A 157 -11.99 7.87 12.90
N LYS A 158 -12.73 6.81 12.59
CA LYS A 158 -12.99 5.67 13.48
C LYS A 158 -12.23 4.40 13.10
N ILE A 159 -11.35 4.45 12.09
CA ILE A 159 -10.58 3.27 11.69
C ILE A 159 -9.76 2.72 12.88
N GLY A 160 -9.89 1.45 13.16
CA GLY A 160 -9.29 0.77 14.31
C GLY A 160 -8.81 -0.63 14.00
N VAL A 161 -8.52 -1.39 15.05
CA VAL A 161 -8.19 -2.82 14.95
C VAL A 161 -9.44 -3.60 14.55
N ASN A 162 -9.29 -4.60 13.68
CA ASN A 162 -10.39 -5.42 13.14
C ASN A 162 -11.48 -4.58 12.43
N ALA A 163 -11.11 -3.41 11.91
CA ALA A 163 -12.06 -2.47 11.32
C ALA A 163 -12.30 -2.71 9.83
N ALA A 164 -11.57 -3.64 9.22
CA ALA A 164 -11.56 -3.81 7.78
C ALA A 164 -11.74 -5.27 7.35
N SER A 165 -12.35 -5.43 6.18
CA SER A 165 -12.47 -6.72 5.51
C SER A 165 -11.42 -6.82 4.41
N LEU A 166 -10.50 -7.79 4.53
CA LEU A 166 -9.49 -8.05 3.51
C LEU A 166 -10.15 -8.61 2.24
N GLN A 167 -10.03 -7.87 1.14
CA GLN A 167 -10.60 -8.24 -0.15
C GLN A 167 -9.57 -8.91 -1.04
N ARG A 168 -8.30 -8.49 -0.95
CA ARG A 168 -7.23 -8.94 -1.83
C ARG A 168 -5.88 -8.91 -1.14
N PHE A 169 -5.11 -9.96 -1.36
CA PHE A 169 -3.69 -10.03 -1.09
C PHE A 169 -2.99 -10.42 -2.39
N LEU A 170 -2.15 -9.56 -2.91
CA LEU A 170 -1.49 -9.74 -4.19
C LEU A 170 0.00 -9.46 -4.04
N ALA A 171 0.84 -10.44 -4.28
CA ALA A 171 2.28 -10.27 -4.32
C ALA A 171 2.79 -10.31 -5.76
N ALA A 172 3.84 -9.55 -6.08
CA ALA A 172 4.38 -9.49 -7.44
C ALA A 172 4.77 -10.88 -8.00
N LYS A 173 5.23 -11.78 -7.14
CA LYS A 173 5.55 -13.17 -7.53
C LYS A 173 4.35 -13.96 -8.07
N ASP A 174 3.13 -13.55 -7.73
CA ASP A 174 1.90 -14.20 -8.20
C ASP A 174 1.54 -13.78 -9.64
N LEU A 175 2.22 -12.74 -10.15
CA LEU A 175 1.94 -12.10 -11.43
C LEU A 175 3.02 -12.40 -12.50
N ALA A 176 4.02 -13.14 -12.11
CA ALA A 176 5.14 -13.50 -12.99
C ALA A 176 4.74 -14.59 -14.00
#